data_fe9ece6d396f947deb5d2131ceb04c4b
#
_entry.id   fe9ece6d396f947deb5d2131ceb04c4b
#
_cell.length_a   1.000
_cell.length_b   1.000
_cell.length_c   1.000
_cell.angle_alpha   90.00
_cell.angle_beta   90.00
_cell.angle_gamma   90.00
#
_symmetry.space_group_name_H-M   'P 1'
#
loop_
_entity.id
_entity.type
_entity.pdbx_description
1 polymer ?
#
loop_
_entity_poly.entity_id
_entity_poly.type
_entity_poly.pdbx_seq_one_letter_code
_entity_poly.pdbx_strand_id
1 'polypeptide(L)'
;MNQGQCCFLRDSDPSNFDATTQQRTDVTFDINNGKPIHHGISKQKYVVQSVCMDGTDHLVEWGDGVTSRYSDIWIQRTLARWKNKSIVHESKVLWTGLSEDDVRKSDSMSISFEALLEEDGVLGALKSVFQYGILLVTGTPTGDAGAGVAALASALSGGSNKTLPSTSLLANYKLGRREITLPNGTEGPLRTLYGSVWFTSSMAQVKGTSTADSSYGQEGLPLHTDMTYHRDPPGLQIFTMVQPALVGGESVFGDGFAAAKQLLKEDPEAFATLSSIIRTYRCGDLEMGWDLQAQGPVIQLNDGVISCIRHNDLDRLPDLSPYASDEFYERLLHAHQKWDEILAQDEIRLIMKLQPGDTVVVANQVCFVLPFLHSKSFFVAH
;
A
#
# COMPACT_ATOMS: atom_id res chain seq x y z
N MET A 1 -32.91 4.68 -11.65
CA MET A 1 -31.57 5.27 -11.48
C MET A 1 -31.71 6.77 -11.22
N ASN A 2 -30.88 7.35 -10.37
CA ASN A 2 -30.81 8.80 -10.24
C ASN A 2 -29.93 9.41 -11.36
N GLN A 3 -29.94 10.74 -11.49
CA GLN A 3 -29.22 11.44 -12.56
C GLN A 3 -27.70 11.16 -12.56
N GLY A 4 -27.09 11.05 -11.38
CA GLY A 4 -25.66 10.73 -11.26
C GLY A 4 -25.33 9.34 -11.76
N GLN A 5 -26.22 8.36 -11.53
CA GLN A 5 -26.08 7.00 -12.04
C GLN A 5 -26.22 6.95 -13.58
N CYS A 6 -27.13 7.75 -14.14
CA CYS A 6 -27.25 7.87 -15.60
C CYS A 6 -25.99 8.51 -16.23
N CYS A 7 -25.44 9.56 -15.61
CA CYS A 7 -24.19 10.17 -16.04
C CYS A 7 -23.04 9.15 -16.04
N PHE A 8 -22.90 8.41 -14.93
CA PHE A 8 -21.85 7.39 -14.80
C PHE A 8 -21.99 6.31 -15.90
N LEU A 9 -23.19 5.77 -16.09
CA LEU A 9 -23.43 4.76 -17.14
C LEU A 9 -23.05 5.30 -18.52
N ARG A 10 -23.53 6.48 -18.88
CA ARG A 10 -23.28 7.08 -20.19
C ARG A 10 -21.80 7.38 -20.44
N ASP A 11 -21.08 7.84 -19.43
CA ASP A 11 -19.66 8.12 -19.53
C ASP A 11 -18.80 6.84 -19.51
N SER A 12 -19.35 5.75 -18.98
CA SER A 12 -18.70 4.41 -18.97
C SER A 12 -19.09 3.55 -20.17
N ASP A 13 -19.75 4.13 -21.19
CA ASP A 13 -20.11 3.40 -22.41
C ASP A 13 -18.84 2.82 -23.06
N PRO A 14 -18.79 1.49 -23.28
CA PRO A 14 -17.64 0.86 -23.92
C PRO A 14 -17.25 1.48 -25.28
N SER A 15 -18.21 2.05 -26.02
CA SER A 15 -17.94 2.72 -27.30
C SER A 15 -17.14 4.03 -27.14
N ASN A 16 -17.07 4.58 -25.94
CA ASN A 16 -16.24 5.75 -25.63
C ASN A 16 -14.76 5.40 -25.45
N PHE A 17 -14.38 4.12 -25.56
CA PHE A 17 -13.01 3.67 -25.31
C PHE A 17 -12.48 2.83 -26.47
N ASP A 18 -11.21 3.00 -26.79
CA ASP A 18 -10.50 2.11 -27.71
C ASP A 18 -10.37 0.70 -27.11
N ALA A 19 -10.73 -0.33 -27.88
CA ALA A 19 -10.75 -1.68 -27.36
C ALA A 19 -9.38 -2.24 -26.97
N THR A 20 -8.30 -1.72 -27.56
CA THR A 20 -6.92 -2.18 -27.34
C THR A 20 -6.22 -1.38 -26.26
N THR A 21 -6.30 -0.04 -26.37
CA THR A 21 -5.56 0.88 -25.48
C THR A 21 -6.36 1.28 -24.25
N GLN A 22 -7.67 1.06 -24.26
CA GLN A 22 -8.62 1.52 -23.23
C GLN A 22 -8.61 3.06 -23.04
N GLN A 23 -8.07 3.79 -24.03
CA GLN A 23 -8.10 5.24 -24.01
C GLN A 23 -9.46 5.75 -24.50
N ARG A 24 -9.88 6.88 -23.95
CA ARG A 24 -11.13 7.52 -24.38
C ARG A 24 -11.03 8.02 -25.83
N THR A 25 -12.05 7.73 -26.61
CA THR A 25 -12.18 8.14 -28.03
C THR A 25 -13.17 9.27 -28.22
N ASP A 26 -14.02 9.55 -27.22
CA ASP A 26 -15.07 10.57 -27.25
C ASP A 26 -14.55 11.99 -26.93
N VAL A 27 -13.24 12.14 -26.67
CA VAL A 27 -12.61 13.43 -26.43
C VAL A 27 -12.12 14.02 -27.76
N THR A 28 -12.69 15.15 -28.15
CA THR A 28 -12.26 15.90 -29.33
C THR A 28 -11.40 17.10 -28.92
N PHE A 29 -10.40 17.40 -29.76
CA PHE A 29 -9.52 18.54 -29.57
C PHE A 29 -9.65 19.52 -30.74
N ASP A 30 -9.57 20.80 -30.44
CA ASP A 30 -9.40 21.82 -31.50
C ASP A 30 -8.03 21.66 -32.13
N ILE A 31 -8.01 21.33 -33.42
CA ILE A 31 -6.78 21.06 -34.17
C ILE A 31 -5.86 22.29 -34.26
N ASN A 32 -6.39 23.50 -34.10
CA ASN A 32 -5.63 24.74 -34.22
C ASN A 32 -4.90 25.12 -32.93
N ASN A 33 -5.42 24.74 -31.76
CA ASN A 33 -4.86 25.17 -30.48
C ASN A 33 -4.62 24.01 -29.48
N GLY A 34 -4.94 22.76 -29.86
CA GLY A 34 -4.75 21.58 -29.03
C GLY A 34 -5.61 21.55 -27.74
N LYS A 35 -6.59 22.45 -27.62
CA LYS A 35 -7.44 22.48 -26.44
C LYS A 35 -8.58 21.48 -26.56
N PRO A 36 -8.99 20.83 -25.43
CA PRO A 36 -10.18 19.98 -25.43
C PRO A 36 -11.41 20.81 -25.85
N ILE A 37 -12.17 20.28 -26.79
CA ILE A 37 -13.49 20.83 -27.13
C ILE A 37 -14.46 20.29 -26.11
N HIS A 38 -14.84 21.12 -25.14
CA HIS A 38 -15.93 20.81 -24.24
C HIS A 38 -17.25 21.02 -24.98
N HIS A 39 -17.76 19.94 -25.58
CA HIS A 39 -19.13 19.97 -26.10
C HIS A 39 -20.05 20.23 -24.89
N GLY A 40 -20.84 21.28 -24.98
CA GLY A 40 -21.77 21.66 -23.91
C GLY A 40 -22.55 20.44 -23.44
N ILE A 41 -22.61 20.22 -22.13
CA ILE A 41 -23.33 19.10 -21.54
C ILE A 41 -24.81 19.27 -21.87
N SER A 42 -25.28 18.62 -22.93
CA SER A 42 -26.71 18.50 -23.19
C SER A 42 -27.31 17.64 -22.08
N LYS A 43 -28.23 18.19 -21.30
CA LYS A 43 -28.96 17.39 -20.29
C LYS A 43 -29.59 16.15 -20.89
N GLN A 44 -29.96 16.18 -22.19
CA GLN A 44 -30.53 15.06 -22.92
C GLN A 44 -29.57 13.89 -23.09
N LYS A 45 -28.23 14.15 -23.17
CA LYS A 45 -27.21 13.11 -23.25
C LYS A 45 -27.32 12.07 -22.12
N TYR A 46 -27.80 12.48 -20.96
CA TYR A 46 -27.88 11.63 -19.76
C TYR A 46 -29.30 11.18 -19.41
N VAL A 47 -30.24 11.40 -20.28
CA VAL A 47 -31.63 10.95 -20.11
C VAL A 47 -31.82 9.59 -20.78
N VAL A 48 -32.21 8.58 -20.00
CA VAL A 48 -32.57 7.27 -20.53
C VAL A 48 -33.95 7.36 -21.17
N GLN A 49 -34.05 7.08 -22.46
CA GLN A 49 -35.32 7.02 -23.19
C GLN A 49 -35.93 5.62 -23.15
N SER A 50 -35.13 4.60 -23.43
CA SER A 50 -35.55 3.22 -23.38
C SER A 50 -34.45 2.29 -22.93
N VAL A 51 -34.84 1.13 -22.40
CA VAL A 51 -33.93 0.01 -22.08
C VAL A 51 -34.56 -1.26 -22.61
N CYS A 52 -33.80 -1.99 -23.40
CA CYS A 52 -34.21 -3.32 -23.84
C CYS A 52 -33.08 -4.34 -23.71
N MET A 53 -33.42 -5.61 -23.85
CA MET A 53 -32.45 -6.71 -23.81
C MET A 53 -32.17 -7.21 -25.23
N ASP A 54 -30.89 -7.46 -25.51
CA ASP A 54 -30.45 -8.17 -26.71
C ASP A 54 -29.52 -9.31 -26.27
N GLY A 55 -30.10 -10.50 -26.19
CA GLY A 55 -29.46 -11.64 -25.53
C GLY A 55 -29.25 -11.38 -24.04
N THR A 56 -28.02 -11.41 -23.59
CA THR A 56 -27.61 -11.10 -22.19
C THR A 56 -27.25 -9.65 -22.00
N ASP A 57 -27.26 -8.81 -23.05
CA ASP A 57 -26.81 -7.42 -22.98
C ASP A 57 -27.98 -6.46 -22.80
N HIS A 58 -27.76 -5.40 -22.09
CA HIS A 58 -28.67 -4.29 -21.92
C HIS A 58 -28.37 -3.21 -22.97
N LEU A 59 -29.33 -2.87 -23.79
CA LEU A 59 -29.29 -1.74 -24.72
C LEU A 59 -30.01 -0.57 -24.09
N VAL A 60 -29.29 0.55 -23.93
CA VAL A 60 -29.81 1.80 -23.36
C VAL A 60 -29.85 2.86 -24.44
N GLU A 61 -31.05 3.30 -24.81
CA GLU A 61 -31.23 4.44 -25.69
C GLU A 61 -31.24 5.74 -24.89
N TRP A 62 -30.42 6.67 -25.28
CA TRP A 62 -30.27 7.96 -24.61
C TRP A 62 -31.04 9.07 -25.32
N GLY A 63 -31.34 10.14 -24.60
CA GLY A 63 -32.08 11.27 -25.11
C GLY A 63 -31.42 12.04 -26.26
N ASP A 64 -30.15 11.82 -26.50
CA ASP A 64 -29.40 12.32 -27.65
C ASP A 64 -29.44 11.38 -28.87
N GLY A 65 -30.22 10.28 -28.81
CA GLY A 65 -30.37 9.30 -29.87
C GLY A 65 -29.25 8.27 -29.95
N VAL A 66 -28.29 8.29 -29.04
CA VAL A 66 -27.21 7.28 -28.96
C VAL A 66 -27.72 6.03 -28.22
N THR A 67 -27.32 4.86 -28.69
CA THR A 67 -27.59 3.58 -28.01
C THR A 67 -26.30 3.01 -27.46
N SER A 68 -26.26 2.74 -26.16
CA SER A 68 -25.14 2.11 -25.46
C SER A 68 -25.45 0.66 -25.18
N ARG A 69 -24.43 -0.22 -25.26
CA ARG A 69 -24.55 -1.65 -24.96
C ARG A 69 -23.73 -2.00 -23.73
N TYR A 70 -24.36 -2.60 -22.72
CA TYR A 70 -23.71 -3.04 -21.49
C TYR A 70 -23.98 -4.53 -21.26
N SER A 71 -22.94 -5.32 -20.99
CA SER A 71 -23.14 -6.71 -20.63
C SER A 71 -23.81 -6.83 -19.25
N ASP A 72 -24.65 -7.85 -19.06
CA ASP A 72 -25.32 -8.09 -17.79
C ASP A 72 -24.32 -8.23 -16.64
N ILE A 73 -23.22 -8.93 -16.87
CA ILE A 73 -22.15 -9.08 -15.87
C ILE A 73 -21.59 -7.71 -15.43
N TRP A 74 -21.38 -6.79 -16.37
CA TRP A 74 -20.88 -5.46 -16.05
C TRP A 74 -21.91 -4.65 -15.25
N ILE A 75 -23.20 -4.72 -15.65
CA ILE A 75 -24.30 -4.07 -14.92
C ILE A 75 -24.41 -4.61 -13.50
N GLN A 76 -24.40 -5.95 -13.33
CA GLN A 76 -24.49 -6.56 -12.01
C GLN A 76 -23.33 -6.15 -11.09
N ARG A 77 -22.11 -6.15 -11.61
CA ARG A 77 -20.92 -5.68 -10.86
C ARG A 77 -21.05 -4.21 -10.47
N THR A 78 -21.51 -3.37 -11.38
CA THR A 78 -21.70 -1.93 -11.13
C THR A 78 -22.79 -1.68 -10.09
N LEU A 79 -23.92 -2.36 -10.20
CA LEU A 79 -25.02 -2.29 -9.23
C LEU A 79 -24.58 -2.82 -7.85
N ALA A 80 -23.78 -3.88 -7.81
CA ALA A 80 -23.23 -4.39 -6.56
C ALA A 80 -22.35 -3.34 -5.88
N ARG A 81 -21.50 -2.64 -6.62
CA ARG A 81 -20.70 -1.51 -6.11
C ARG A 81 -21.58 -0.39 -5.53
N TRP A 82 -22.67 -0.03 -6.19
CA TRP A 82 -23.57 1.02 -5.72
C TRP A 82 -24.43 0.62 -4.52
N LYS A 83 -24.75 -0.66 -4.41
CA LYS A 83 -25.53 -1.21 -3.28
C LYS A 83 -24.66 -1.54 -2.08
N ASN A 84 -23.41 -1.89 -2.33
CA ASN A 84 -22.48 -2.28 -1.29
C ASN A 84 -21.94 -1.04 -0.59
N LYS A 85 -22.47 -0.76 0.60
CA LYS A 85 -22.01 0.32 1.48
C LYS A 85 -20.79 -0.08 2.32
N SER A 86 -20.13 -1.19 1.98
CA SER A 86 -18.93 -1.59 2.69
C SER A 86 -17.82 -0.59 2.41
N ILE A 87 -17.21 -0.07 3.46
CA ILE A 87 -16.01 0.78 3.36
C ILE A 87 -14.76 0.00 3.02
N VAL A 88 -14.84 -1.33 2.96
CA VAL A 88 -13.74 -2.23 2.60
C VAL A 88 -14.14 -3.02 1.35
N HIS A 89 -13.19 -3.15 0.42
CA HIS A 89 -13.40 -3.94 -0.80
C HIS A 89 -13.77 -5.38 -0.46
N GLU A 90 -14.75 -5.95 -1.16
CA GLU A 90 -15.30 -7.28 -0.90
C GLU A 90 -14.27 -8.43 -0.94
N SER A 91 -13.18 -8.25 -1.70
CA SER A 91 -12.10 -9.22 -1.79
C SER A 91 -11.10 -9.15 -0.64
N LYS A 92 -11.22 -8.19 0.27
CA LYS A 92 -10.35 -8.09 1.45
C LYS A 92 -10.89 -8.95 2.58
N VAL A 93 -10.00 -9.68 3.20
CA VAL A 93 -10.26 -10.45 4.41
C VAL A 93 -9.58 -9.75 5.57
N LEU A 94 -10.36 -9.00 6.34
CA LEU A 94 -9.87 -8.30 7.52
C LEU A 94 -9.64 -9.31 8.64
N TRP A 95 -8.58 -9.07 9.40
CA TRP A 95 -8.24 -9.93 10.52
C TRP A 95 -8.01 -9.14 11.82
N THR A 96 -8.43 -9.76 12.92
CA THR A 96 -8.18 -9.32 14.29
C THR A 96 -8.01 -10.57 15.17
N GLY A 97 -7.23 -10.48 16.23
CA GLY A 97 -6.98 -11.61 17.11
C GLY A 97 -6.21 -12.78 16.46
N LEU A 98 -5.45 -12.48 15.39
CA LEU A 98 -4.67 -13.48 14.67
C LEU A 98 -3.39 -13.82 15.45
N SER A 99 -3.09 -15.09 15.58
CA SER A 99 -1.85 -15.57 16.21
C SER A 99 -0.80 -15.97 15.16
N GLU A 100 0.46 -16.05 15.57
CA GLU A 100 1.54 -16.59 14.72
C GLU A 100 1.22 -18.00 14.21
N ASP A 101 0.64 -18.83 15.07
CA ASP A 101 0.25 -20.21 14.75
C ASP A 101 -0.83 -20.26 13.66
N ASP A 102 -1.80 -19.33 13.69
CA ASP A 102 -2.83 -19.25 12.66
C ASP A 102 -2.21 -18.89 11.30
N VAL A 103 -1.26 -17.96 11.26
CA VAL A 103 -0.55 -17.60 10.03
C VAL A 103 0.28 -18.77 9.50
N ARG A 104 1.09 -19.40 10.37
CA ARG A 104 1.99 -20.49 9.96
C ARG A 104 1.26 -21.74 9.46
N LYS A 105 0.07 -22.00 9.95
CA LYS A 105 -0.77 -23.16 9.59
C LYS A 105 -1.74 -22.86 8.44
N SER A 106 -1.84 -21.62 8.02
CA SER A 106 -2.79 -21.20 6.97
C SER A 106 -2.21 -21.40 5.57
N ASP A 107 -2.82 -22.21 4.75
CA ASP A 107 -2.49 -22.36 3.34
C ASP A 107 -2.68 -21.06 2.53
N SER A 108 -3.45 -20.10 3.07
CA SER A 108 -3.70 -18.81 2.44
C SER A 108 -2.76 -17.69 2.89
N MET A 109 -2.06 -17.85 4.02
CA MET A 109 -1.20 -16.81 4.60
C MET A 109 0.25 -17.26 4.76
N SER A 110 0.57 -18.52 4.41
CA SER A 110 1.91 -19.07 4.46
C SER A 110 2.21 -19.91 3.22
N ILE A 111 3.43 -19.80 2.71
CA ILE A 111 3.92 -20.56 1.55
C ILE A 111 5.43 -20.81 1.70
N SER A 112 5.96 -21.89 1.16
CA SER A 112 7.43 -22.06 1.10
C SER A 112 8.04 -21.23 -0.02
N PHE A 113 9.32 -20.87 0.13
CA PHE A 113 10.06 -20.10 -0.88
C PHE A 113 10.07 -20.81 -2.24
N GLU A 114 10.30 -22.11 -2.26
CA GLU A 114 10.32 -22.92 -3.48
C GLU A 114 8.94 -22.93 -4.15
N ALA A 115 7.88 -23.16 -3.37
CA ALA A 115 6.52 -23.19 -3.90
C ALA A 115 6.06 -21.83 -4.43
N LEU A 116 6.50 -20.73 -3.81
CA LEU A 116 6.19 -19.38 -4.29
C LEU A 116 6.81 -19.13 -5.67
N LEU A 117 8.03 -19.62 -5.93
CA LEU A 117 8.72 -19.39 -7.20
C LEU A 117 8.17 -20.20 -8.36
N GLU A 118 7.28 -21.18 -8.13
CA GLU A 118 6.53 -21.86 -9.18
C GLU A 118 5.49 -20.90 -9.81
N GLU A 119 5.08 -21.19 -11.04
CA GLU A 119 4.22 -20.30 -11.84
C GLU A 119 2.88 -19.96 -11.12
N ASP A 120 2.23 -20.98 -10.56
CA ASP A 120 0.99 -20.81 -9.80
C ASP A 120 1.21 -20.20 -8.41
N GLY A 121 2.40 -20.39 -7.84
CA GLY A 121 2.79 -19.89 -6.52
C GLY A 121 2.81 -18.38 -6.44
N VAL A 122 3.36 -17.71 -7.46
CA VAL A 122 3.38 -16.23 -7.53
C VAL A 122 1.97 -15.65 -7.53
N LEU A 123 1.07 -16.23 -8.35
CA LEU A 123 -0.31 -15.78 -8.41
C LEU A 123 -1.03 -16.02 -7.08
N GLY A 124 -0.79 -17.16 -6.44
CA GLY A 124 -1.30 -17.49 -5.10
C GLY A 124 -0.82 -16.47 -4.06
N ALA A 125 0.48 -16.20 -4.03
CA ALA A 125 1.09 -15.23 -3.13
C ALA A 125 0.52 -13.81 -3.32
N LEU A 126 0.40 -13.35 -4.55
CA LEU A 126 -0.20 -12.03 -4.84
C LEU A 126 -1.66 -11.94 -4.41
N LYS A 127 -2.45 -13.01 -4.61
CA LYS A 127 -3.82 -13.09 -4.11
C LYS A 127 -3.87 -13.01 -2.58
N SER A 128 -3.00 -13.75 -1.89
CA SER A 128 -2.91 -13.73 -0.42
C SER A 128 -2.58 -12.34 0.10
N VAL A 129 -1.53 -11.71 -0.43
CA VAL A 129 -1.14 -10.34 -0.06
C VAL A 129 -2.26 -9.34 -0.38
N PHE A 130 -2.94 -9.49 -1.52
CA PHE A 130 -4.07 -8.65 -1.85
C PHE A 130 -5.23 -8.82 -0.88
N GLN A 131 -5.56 -10.05 -0.49
CA GLN A 131 -6.71 -10.36 0.37
C GLN A 131 -6.44 -10.01 1.84
N TYR A 132 -5.29 -10.45 2.37
CA TYR A 132 -4.97 -10.38 3.81
C TYR A 132 -4.03 -9.24 4.17
N GLY A 133 -3.35 -8.64 3.20
CA GLY A 133 -2.34 -7.62 3.45
C GLY A 133 -1.01 -8.14 3.94
N ILE A 134 -0.89 -9.44 4.25
CA ILE A 134 0.32 -10.08 4.79
C ILE A 134 0.44 -11.51 4.25
N LEU A 135 1.69 -11.95 4.01
CA LEU A 135 2.03 -13.33 3.66
C LEU A 135 3.36 -13.72 4.30
N LEU A 136 3.41 -14.87 4.95
CA LEU A 136 4.64 -15.49 5.45
C LEU A 136 5.22 -16.40 4.35
N VAL A 137 6.48 -16.20 4.00
CA VAL A 137 7.25 -17.10 3.13
C VAL A 137 8.33 -17.76 3.96
N THR A 138 8.33 -19.09 4.02
CA THR A 138 9.29 -19.87 4.81
C THR A 138 10.41 -20.41 3.96
N GLY A 139 11.60 -20.58 4.52
CA GLY A 139 12.73 -21.19 3.83
C GLY A 139 13.46 -20.31 2.82
N THR A 140 13.29 -18.98 2.91
CA THR A 140 14.02 -18.04 2.06
C THR A 140 15.54 -18.13 2.34
N PRO A 141 16.40 -18.29 1.32
CA PRO A 141 17.84 -18.31 1.51
C PRO A 141 18.38 -17.02 2.13
N THR A 142 19.19 -17.13 3.16
CA THR A 142 19.78 -16.00 3.89
C THR A 142 21.28 -15.82 3.68
N GLY A 143 21.93 -16.80 3.02
CA GLY A 143 23.40 -16.84 2.88
C GLY A 143 24.01 -15.93 1.82
N ASP A 144 23.22 -15.47 0.84
CA ASP A 144 23.71 -14.84 -0.40
C ASP A 144 23.48 -13.32 -0.43
N ALA A 145 23.83 -12.61 0.62
CA ALA A 145 23.75 -11.15 0.67
C ALA A 145 22.40 -10.55 0.17
N GLY A 146 21.29 -11.26 0.45
CA GLY A 146 19.93 -10.84 0.07
C GLY A 146 19.41 -11.42 -1.25
N ALA A 147 20.08 -12.42 -1.84
CA ALA A 147 19.62 -13.03 -3.08
C ALA A 147 18.21 -13.62 -2.99
N GLY A 148 17.89 -14.27 -1.85
CA GLY A 148 16.57 -14.83 -1.60
C GLY A 148 15.46 -13.76 -1.63
N VAL A 149 15.63 -12.67 -0.87
CA VAL A 149 14.64 -11.57 -0.86
C VAL A 149 14.57 -10.86 -2.20
N ALA A 150 15.70 -10.74 -2.92
CA ALA A 150 15.72 -10.16 -4.27
C ALA A 150 14.95 -11.04 -5.29
N ALA A 151 15.05 -12.35 -5.17
CA ALA A 151 14.29 -13.29 -6.00
C ALA A 151 12.77 -13.14 -5.75
N LEU A 152 12.36 -13.06 -4.49
CA LEU A 152 10.95 -12.82 -4.11
C LEU A 152 10.45 -11.48 -4.67
N ALA A 153 11.20 -10.41 -4.48
CA ALA A 153 10.83 -9.09 -4.98
C ALA A 153 10.69 -9.09 -6.51
N SER A 154 11.63 -9.73 -7.22
CA SER A 154 11.56 -9.91 -8.69
C SER A 154 10.34 -10.72 -9.10
N ALA A 155 10.06 -11.82 -8.43
CA ALA A 155 8.91 -12.67 -8.69
C ALA A 155 7.59 -11.93 -8.53
N LEU A 156 7.40 -11.27 -7.41
CA LEU A 156 6.18 -10.56 -7.06
C LEU A 156 5.96 -9.28 -7.89
N SER A 157 7.03 -8.70 -8.46
CA SER A 157 6.94 -7.55 -9.37
C SER A 157 6.79 -7.91 -10.85
N GLY A 158 6.60 -9.20 -11.18
CA GLY A 158 6.43 -9.68 -12.56
C GLY A 158 7.73 -9.99 -13.29
N GLY A 159 8.85 -10.11 -12.57
CA GLY A 159 10.13 -10.57 -13.13
C GLY A 159 10.12 -12.06 -13.49
N SER A 160 11.14 -12.51 -14.25
CA SER A 160 11.30 -13.92 -14.59
C SER A 160 11.76 -14.73 -13.37
N ASN A 161 10.97 -15.72 -12.96
CA ASN A 161 11.16 -16.46 -11.70
C ASN A 161 11.98 -17.72 -11.84
N LYS A 162 12.36 -18.11 -13.08
CA LYS A 162 12.89 -19.46 -13.33
C LYS A 162 14.32 -19.69 -12.90
N THR A 163 15.00 -18.64 -12.43
CA THR A 163 16.36 -18.77 -11.89
C THR A 163 16.57 -17.73 -10.78
N LEU A 164 17.18 -18.14 -9.68
CA LEU A 164 17.76 -17.20 -8.73
C LEU A 164 18.57 -16.15 -9.49
N PRO A 165 18.52 -14.87 -9.11
CA PRO A 165 19.31 -13.85 -9.77
C PRO A 165 20.76 -14.30 -9.86
N SER A 166 21.33 -14.24 -11.06
CA SER A 166 22.75 -14.51 -11.21
C SER A 166 23.56 -13.54 -10.33
N THR A 167 24.79 -13.92 -9.99
CA THR A 167 25.71 -13.05 -9.24
C THR A 167 25.86 -11.66 -9.88
N SER A 168 25.60 -11.53 -11.20
CA SER A 168 25.55 -10.23 -11.89
C SER A 168 24.33 -9.36 -11.52
N LEU A 169 23.17 -9.97 -11.26
CA LEU A 169 22.01 -9.25 -10.72
C LEU A 169 22.27 -8.82 -9.28
N LEU A 170 22.89 -9.68 -8.47
CA LEU A 170 23.34 -9.31 -7.13
C LEU A 170 24.38 -8.19 -7.17
N ALA A 171 25.25 -8.14 -8.16
CA ALA A 171 26.14 -7.01 -8.36
C ALA A 171 25.39 -5.72 -8.68
N ASN A 172 24.29 -5.81 -9.44
CA ASN A 172 23.40 -4.65 -9.69
C ASN A 172 22.59 -4.26 -8.44
N TYR A 173 22.19 -5.23 -7.61
CA TYR A 173 21.61 -4.95 -6.29
C TYR A 173 22.64 -4.37 -5.30
N LYS A 174 23.91 -4.72 -5.41
CA LYS A 174 25.00 -4.04 -4.68
C LYS A 174 25.19 -2.59 -5.11
N LEU A 175 24.72 -2.19 -6.30
CA LEU A 175 24.69 -0.77 -6.74
C LEU A 175 23.68 0.06 -5.95
N GLY A 176 22.71 -0.53 -5.28
CA GLY A 176 21.92 0.15 -4.26
C GLY A 176 22.75 0.49 -3.01
N ARG A 177 23.86 -0.18 -2.75
CA ARG A 177 24.89 0.27 -1.83
C ARG A 177 25.86 1.19 -2.57
N ARG A 178 25.47 2.42 -2.84
CA ARG A 178 26.46 3.46 -3.03
C ARG A 178 27.15 3.64 -1.70
N GLU A 179 28.37 3.17 -1.57
CA GLU A 179 29.27 3.61 -0.54
C GLU A 179 29.45 5.12 -0.75
N ILE A 180 28.98 5.89 0.19
CA ILE A 180 29.13 7.33 0.14
C ILE A 180 30.31 7.66 1.03
N THR A 181 31.26 8.37 0.49
CA THR A 181 32.28 9.00 1.30
C THR A 181 31.60 10.12 2.06
N LEU A 182 31.41 9.94 3.36
CA LEU A 182 30.89 10.98 4.23
C LEU A 182 31.83 12.20 4.22
N PRO A 183 31.35 13.42 4.56
CA PRO A 183 32.18 14.62 4.61
C PRO A 183 33.46 14.50 5.47
N ASN A 184 33.47 13.55 6.41
CA ASN A 184 34.64 13.23 7.24
C ASN A 184 35.58 12.20 6.58
N GLY A 185 35.36 11.79 5.33
CA GLY A 185 36.19 10.83 4.60
C GLY A 185 35.95 9.37 4.97
N THR A 186 34.96 9.04 5.81
CA THR A 186 34.62 7.67 6.13
C THR A 186 33.61 7.16 5.12
N GLU A 187 33.74 5.88 4.71
CA GLU A 187 32.75 5.17 3.92
C GLU A 187 31.63 4.70 4.86
N GLY A 188 30.39 5.01 4.49
CA GLY A 188 29.22 4.61 5.25
C GLY A 188 28.15 3.98 4.34
N PRO A 189 27.23 3.19 4.90
CA PRO A 189 26.06 2.75 4.14
C PRO A 189 25.26 3.96 3.68
N LEU A 190 24.64 3.83 2.49
CA LEU A 190 23.68 4.82 2.00
C LEU A 190 22.62 5.03 3.07
N ARG A 191 22.53 6.25 3.56
CA ARG A 191 21.41 6.63 4.37
C ARG A 191 20.20 6.81 3.45
N THR A 192 19.34 5.83 3.50
CA THR A 192 17.91 5.98 3.28
C THR A 192 17.30 6.31 1.92
N LEU A 193 17.98 6.43 0.82
CA LEU A 193 17.32 6.05 -0.39
C LEU A 193 17.66 4.58 -0.57
N TYR A 194 16.86 3.77 0.08
CA TYR A 194 17.00 2.33 0.09
C TYR A 194 17.19 1.85 -1.32
N GLY A 195 18.32 1.17 -1.59
CA GLY A 195 18.43 0.40 -2.81
C GLY A 195 17.28 -0.61 -2.89
N SER A 196 17.14 -1.29 -4.00
CA SER A 196 16.09 -2.31 -4.17
C SER A 196 16.09 -3.38 -3.07
N VAL A 197 17.25 -3.64 -2.47
CA VAL A 197 17.42 -4.54 -1.32
C VAL A 197 18.47 -3.93 -0.39
N TRP A 198 18.18 -3.87 0.89
CA TRP A 198 19.09 -3.37 1.90
C TRP A 198 19.15 -4.29 3.13
N PHE A 199 20.21 -4.17 3.88
CA PHE A 199 20.46 -4.98 5.06
C PHE A 199 20.51 -4.09 6.29
N THR A 200 19.82 -4.45 7.34
CA THR A 200 19.92 -3.79 8.63
C THR A 200 20.35 -4.77 9.71
N SER A 201 21.11 -4.24 10.68
CA SER A 201 21.56 -5.00 11.83
C SER A 201 21.72 -4.05 13.01
N SER A 202 21.20 -4.46 14.16
CA SER A 202 21.40 -3.74 15.42
C SER A 202 22.88 -3.66 15.85
N MET A 203 23.74 -4.46 15.24
CA MET A 203 25.21 -4.38 15.46
C MET A 203 25.92 -3.38 14.55
N ALA A 204 25.23 -2.82 13.56
CA ALA A 204 25.81 -1.92 12.57
C ALA A 204 25.85 -0.46 13.04
N GLN A 205 25.66 -0.18 14.32
CA GLN A 205 25.99 1.15 14.87
C GLN A 205 27.51 1.32 14.87
N VAL A 206 28.02 1.73 13.73
CA VAL A 206 29.37 2.27 13.66
C VAL A 206 29.37 3.55 14.48
N LYS A 207 30.16 3.57 15.56
CA LYS A 207 30.36 4.75 16.39
C LYS A 207 30.68 5.97 15.51
N GLY A 208 29.81 6.97 15.52
CA GLY A 208 30.02 8.24 14.82
C GLY A 208 29.18 8.46 13.55
N THR A 209 28.39 7.53 13.12
CA THR A 209 27.36 7.78 12.11
C THR A 209 26.07 8.13 12.82
N SER A 210 25.68 9.40 12.78
CA SER A 210 24.30 9.81 13.08
C SER A 210 23.42 9.17 12.02
N THR A 211 22.69 8.13 12.39
CA THR A 211 21.64 7.60 11.54
C THR A 211 20.39 8.42 11.81
N ALA A 212 20.03 9.27 10.87
CA ALA A 212 18.77 10.01 10.94
C ALA A 212 17.55 9.08 10.83
N ASP A 213 17.78 7.81 10.48
CA ASP A 213 16.74 6.82 10.25
C ASP A 213 16.60 5.91 11.47
N SER A 214 15.41 5.94 12.07
CA SER A 214 15.02 5.12 13.21
C SER A 214 15.11 3.61 12.94
N SER A 215 15.07 3.17 11.67
CA SER A 215 15.20 1.75 11.29
C SER A 215 16.58 1.14 11.64
N TYR A 216 17.58 1.95 11.88
CA TYR A 216 18.89 1.52 12.40
C TYR A 216 19.02 1.65 13.93
N GLY A 217 17.99 2.18 14.59
CA GLY A 217 17.94 2.34 16.04
C GLY A 217 17.74 1.03 16.79
N GLN A 218 17.81 1.10 18.11
CA GLN A 218 17.48 0.01 19.03
C GLN A 218 16.15 0.26 19.76
N GLU A 219 15.49 1.35 19.44
CA GLU A 219 14.24 1.75 20.08
C GLU A 219 13.02 1.14 19.34
N GLY A 220 11.96 0.82 20.06
CA GLY A 220 10.69 0.36 19.49
C GLY A 220 10.06 1.44 18.62
N LEU A 221 9.74 1.07 17.40
CA LEU A 221 8.96 1.93 16.53
C LEU A 221 7.47 1.70 16.80
N PRO A 222 6.61 2.72 16.76
CA PRO A 222 5.16 2.49 16.75
C PRO A 222 4.73 1.73 15.49
N LEU A 223 3.54 1.15 15.49
CA LEU A 223 2.94 0.59 14.27
C LEU A 223 2.85 1.69 13.20
N HIS A 224 3.46 1.46 12.03
CA HIS A 224 3.55 2.44 10.96
C HIS A 224 3.45 1.79 9.58
N THR A 225 3.22 2.60 8.57
CA THR A 225 3.43 2.28 7.16
C THR A 225 4.70 2.96 6.69
N ASP A 226 5.49 2.28 5.85
CA ASP A 226 6.76 2.79 5.40
C ASP A 226 6.64 3.86 4.31
N MET A 227 7.64 4.76 4.30
CA MET A 227 7.84 5.80 3.27
C MET A 227 6.61 6.67 3.03
N THR A 228 5.96 7.11 4.10
CA THR A 228 4.81 8.01 4.07
C THR A 228 5.11 9.34 3.37
N TYR A 229 6.37 9.73 3.32
CA TYR A 229 6.90 10.92 2.66
C TYR A 229 7.08 10.78 1.14
N HIS A 230 6.73 9.64 0.55
CA HIS A 230 6.60 9.48 -0.89
C HIS A 230 5.18 9.82 -1.34
N ARG A 231 5.04 10.44 -2.52
CA ARG A 231 3.74 10.69 -3.12
C ARG A 231 2.95 9.39 -3.26
N ASP A 232 3.61 8.38 -3.80
CA ASP A 232 3.11 7.02 -3.95
C ASP A 232 3.99 6.11 -3.09
N PRO A 233 3.61 5.82 -1.83
CA PRO A 233 4.35 4.90 -0.98
C PRO A 233 4.48 3.52 -1.61
N PRO A 234 5.54 2.75 -1.31
CA PRO A 234 5.71 1.39 -1.82
C PRO A 234 4.47 0.55 -1.60
N GLY A 235 4.08 -0.23 -2.61
CA GLY A 235 2.94 -1.14 -2.51
C GLY A 235 3.23 -2.35 -1.66
N LEU A 236 4.45 -2.88 -1.75
CA LEU A 236 4.92 -4.04 -1.00
C LEU A 236 6.16 -3.69 -0.20
N GLN A 237 6.25 -4.27 0.99
CA GLN A 237 7.46 -4.37 1.78
C GLN A 237 7.76 -5.85 2.00
N ILE A 238 8.99 -6.25 1.75
CA ILE A 238 9.44 -7.64 1.86
C ILE A 238 10.64 -7.65 2.80
N PHE A 239 10.57 -8.32 3.93
CA PHE A 239 11.70 -8.45 4.80
C PHE A 239 11.94 -9.89 5.25
N THR A 240 13.21 -10.30 5.19
CA THR A 240 13.66 -11.65 5.50
C THR A 240 14.49 -11.63 6.77
N MET A 241 14.11 -12.43 7.76
CA MET A 241 14.88 -12.64 8.98
C MET A 241 16.14 -13.44 8.67
N VAL A 242 17.29 -12.86 8.95
CA VAL A 242 18.59 -13.52 8.82
C VAL A 242 19.03 -14.11 10.16
N GLN A 243 18.99 -13.30 11.20
CA GLN A 243 19.38 -13.71 12.54
C GLN A 243 18.47 -13.04 13.57
N PRO A 244 17.56 -13.80 14.22
CA PRO A 244 16.72 -13.27 15.27
C PRO A 244 17.52 -12.97 16.54
N ALA A 245 16.98 -12.08 17.38
CA ALA A 245 17.51 -11.86 18.72
C ALA A 245 17.27 -13.08 19.61
N LEU A 246 18.19 -13.29 20.57
CA LEU A 246 18.04 -14.36 21.57
C LEU A 246 16.87 -14.07 22.53
N VAL A 247 16.64 -12.81 22.88
CA VAL A 247 15.56 -12.35 23.74
C VAL A 247 14.90 -11.16 23.07
N GLY A 248 13.56 -11.13 23.02
CA GLY A 248 12.83 -10.10 22.29
C GLY A 248 12.92 -10.32 20.77
N GLY A 249 12.78 -9.26 20.00
CA GLY A 249 12.91 -9.26 18.55
C GLY A 249 11.72 -9.87 17.82
N GLU A 250 10.56 -9.89 18.48
CA GLU A 250 9.29 -10.20 17.83
C GLU A 250 8.96 -9.09 16.82
N SER A 251 8.37 -9.45 15.69
CA SER A 251 7.79 -8.51 14.74
C SER A 251 6.30 -8.39 15.02
N VAL A 252 5.79 -7.17 14.99
CA VAL A 252 4.36 -6.91 15.19
C VAL A 252 3.78 -6.35 13.91
N PHE A 253 2.64 -6.87 13.52
CA PHE A 253 1.86 -6.46 12.34
C PHE A 253 0.47 -6.05 12.79
N GLY A 254 -0.22 -5.24 12.00
CA GLY A 254 -1.60 -4.84 12.26
C GLY A 254 -2.37 -4.63 10.97
N ASP A 255 -3.61 -5.10 10.91
CA ASP A 255 -4.51 -4.83 9.79
C ASP A 255 -5.07 -3.41 9.91
N GLY A 256 -4.52 -2.48 9.11
CA GLY A 256 -4.93 -1.08 9.11
C GLY A 256 -6.35 -0.87 8.61
N PHE A 257 -6.87 -1.74 7.74
CA PHE A 257 -8.24 -1.65 7.27
C PHE A 257 -9.22 -2.15 8.34
N ALA A 258 -8.85 -3.18 9.10
CA ALA A 258 -9.62 -3.62 10.26
C ALA A 258 -9.67 -2.52 11.32
N ALA A 259 -8.53 -1.90 11.64
CA ALA A 259 -8.44 -0.77 12.57
C ALA A 259 -9.30 0.42 12.11
N ALA A 260 -9.25 0.79 10.83
CA ALA A 260 -10.06 1.87 10.27
C ALA A 260 -11.57 1.57 10.32
N LYS A 261 -11.95 0.32 10.04
CA LYS A 261 -13.35 -0.12 10.17
C LYS A 261 -13.83 -0.08 11.61
N GLN A 262 -12.97 -0.46 12.57
CA GLN A 262 -13.25 -0.36 13.99
C GLN A 262 -13.42 1.11 14.39
N LEU A 263 -12.52 2.00 13.98
CA LEU A 263 -12.63 3.43 14.25
C LEU A 263 -13.94 4.01 13.73
N LEU A 264 -14.34 3.67 12.50
CA LEU A 264 -15.64 4.11 11.95
C LEU A 264 -16.82 3.64 12.81
N LYS A 265 -16.73 2.46 13.39
CA LYS A 265 -17.81 1.92 14.25
C LYS A 265 -17.85 2.60 15.62
N GLU A 266 -16.68 2.85 16.22
CA GLU A 266 -16.57 3.40 17.58
C GLU A 266 -16.67 4.92 17.61
N ASP A 267 -16.05 5.60 16.65
CA ASP A 267 -15.99 7.05 16.53
C ASP A 267 -16.02 7.51 15.06
N PRO A 268 -17.23 7.64 14.47
CA PRO A 268 -17.38 8.07 13.09
C PRO A 268 -16.80 9.48 12.80
N GLU A 269 -16.76 10.36 13.80
CA GLU A 269 -16.20 11.70 13.66
C GLU A 269 -14.66 11.66 13.58
N ALA A 270 -14.02 10.84 14.41
CA ALA A 270 -12.59 10.59 14.32
C ALA A 270 -12.21 9.95 12.97
N PHE A 271 -12.99 8.98 12.50
CA PHE A 271 -12.80 8.40 11.17
C PHE A 271 -12.91 9.44 10.06
N ALA A 272 -13.96 10.28 10.09
CA ALA A 272 -14.17 11.36 9.11
C ALA A 272 -13.00 12.36 9.16
N THR A 273 -12.49 12.68 10.33
CA THR A 273 -11.35 13.56 10.54
C THR A 273 -10.09 12.98 9.90
N LEU A 274 -9.72 11.72 10.20
CA LEU A 274 -8.53 11.07 9.66
C LEU A 274 -8.63 10.74 8.17
N SER A 275 -9.83 10.68 7.61
CA SER A 275 -10.04 10.43 6.18
C SER A 275 -10.15 11.70 5.33
N SER A 276 -10.36 12.86 5.94
CA SER A 276 -10.53 14.13 5.21
C SER A 276 -9.38 15.11 5.40
N ILE A 277 -8.72 15.10 6.55
CA ILE A 277 -7.63 16.04 6.83
C ILE A 277 -6.34 15.55 6.23
N ILE A 278 -5.78 16.37 5.34
CA ILE A 278 -4.48 16.12 4.71
C ILE A 278 -3.37 16.39 5.71
N ARG A 279 -2.48 15.38 5.89
CA ARG A 279 -1.29 15.48 6.72
C ARG A 279 -0.06 15.58 5.83
N THR A 280 0.97 16.22 6.34
CA THR A 280 2.27 16.31 5.66
C THR A 280 3.26 15.37 6.35
N TYR A 281 3.98 14.60 5.54
CA TYR A 281 5.03 13.68 5.97
C TYR A 281 6.34 14.08 5.32
N ARG A 282 7.43 14.01 6.07
CA ARG A 282 8.75 14.43 5.60
C ARG A 282 9.82 13.48 6.11
N CYS A 283 10.76 13.18 5.24
CA CYS A 283 12.02 12.56 5.60
C CYS A 283 13.13 13.28 4.85
N GLY A 284 14.15 13.72 5.58
CA GLY A 284 15.24 14.48 4.99
C GLY A 284 16.57 14.18 5.65
N ASP A 285 17.62 14.27 4.87
CA ASP A 285 18.99 14.26 5.35
C ASP A 285 19.71 15.49 4.78
N LEU A 286 19.87 16.50 5.62
CA LEU A 286 20.48 17.79 5.24
C LEU A 286 21.96 17.63 4.91
N GLU A 287 22.65 16.66 5.51
CA GLU A 287 24.07 16.39 5.23
C GLU A 287 24.24 15.74 3.85
N MET A 288 23.28 14.91 3.45
CA MET A 288 23.27 14.24 2.16
C MET A 288 22.58 15.05 1.05
N GLY A 289 21.94 16.16 1.41
CA GLY A 289 21.35 17.11 0.48
C GLY A 289 20.04 16.64 -0.15
N TRP A 290 19.26 15.76 0.50
CA TRP A 290 17.94 15.38 0.04
C TRP A 290 16.86 15.66 1.09
N ASP A 291 15.64 15.90 0.60
CA ASP A 291 14.46 16.24 1.38
C ASP A 291 13.22 15.75 0.62
N LEU A 292 12.55 14.76 1.18
CA LEU A 292 11.37 14.14 0.59
C LEU A 292 10.14 14.54 1.40
N GLN A 293 9.11 14.99 0.71
CA GLN A 293 7.87 15.40 1.35
C GLN A 293 6.67 14.99 0.50
N ALA A 294 5.66 14.47 1.17
CA ALA A 294 4.37 14.15 0.55
C ALA A 294 3.22 14.47 1.49
N GLN A 295 2.02 14.50 0.92
CA GLN A 295 0.79 14.81 1.64
C GLN A 295 -0.28 13.77 1.37
N GLY A 296 -1.10 13.49 2.36
CA GLY A 296 -2.25 12.60 2.26
C GLY A 296 -2.99 12.46 3.59
N PRO A 297 -4.25 12.00 3.57
CA PRO A 297 -4.96 11.65 4.79
C PRO A 297 -4.38 10.38 5.41
N VAL A 298 -4.63 10.16 6.71
CA VAL A 298 -4.25 8.90 7.39
C VAL A 298 -5.03 7.72 6.78
N ILE A 299 -6.34 7.90 6.56
CA ILE A 299 -7.21 6.90 5.94
C ILE A 299 -7.62 7.42 4.57
N GLN A 300 -7.04 6.89 3.52
CA GLN A 300 -7.37 7.32 2.17
C GLN A 300 -8.59 6.54 1.65
N LEU A 301 -9.57 7.26 1.15
CA LEU A 301 -10.77 6.71 0.54
C LEU A 301 -10.76 6.91 -0.97
N ASN A 302 -11.17 5.87 -1.71
CA ASN A 302 -11.49 5.96 -3.13
C ASN A 302 -12.95 5.53 -3.33
N ASP A 303 -13.79 6.45 -3.78
CA ASP A 303 -15.25 6.24 -3.91
C ASP A 303 -15.91 5.75 -2.61
N GLY A 304 -15.42 6.23 -1.45
CA GLY A 304 -15.93 5.81 -0.15
C GLY A 304 -15.42 4.47 0.36
N VAL A 305 -14.50 3.81 -0.37
CA VAL A 305 -13.85 2.56 0.02
C VAL A 305 -12.42 2.87 0.48
N ILE A 306 -11.99 2.27 1.58
CA ILE A 306 -10.63 2.41 2.07
C ILE A 306 -9.68 1.85 1.01
N SER A 307 -8.75 2.68 0.55
CA SER A 307 -7.76 2.33 -0.46
C SER A 307 -6.34 2.25 0.07
N CYS A 308 -6.03 3.05 1.10
CA CYS A 308 -4.69 3.11 1.66
C CYS A 308 -4.74 3.65 3.10
N ILE A 309 -3.86 3.15 3.94
CA ILE A 309 -3.48 3.75 5.22
C ILE A 309 -2.11 4.39 5.05
N ARG A 310 -1.98 5.64 5.47
CA ARG A 310 -0.73 6.39 5.50
C ARG A 310 -0.49 6.87 6.93
N HIS A 311 0.33 6.17 7.68
CA HIS A 311 0.54 6.47 9.09
C HIS A 311 1.98 6.18 9.50
N ASN A 312 2.68 7.23 9.89
CA ASN A 312 3.96 7.17 10.56
C ASN A 312 4.16 8.48 11.34
N ASP A 313 4.08 8.40 12.65
CA ASP A 313 4.20 9.58 13.51
C ASP A 313 5.62 10.15 13.55
N LEU A 314 6.63 9.35 13.19
CA LEU A 314 8.01 9.85 13.11
C LEU A 314 8.25 10.72 11.88
N ASP A 315 7.51 10.47 10.79
CA ASP A 315 7.60 11.23 9.54
C ASP A 315 6.63 12.42 9.51
N ARG A 316 5.64 12.42 10.38
CA ARG A 316 4.55 13.39 10.37
C ARG A 316 5.01 14.76 10.85
N LEU A 317 4.85 15.77 10.00
CA LEU A 317 5.08 17.15 10.38
C LEU A 317 3.91 17.70 11.23
N PRO A 318 4.19 18.68 12.09
CA PRO A 318 3.14 19.47 12.74
C PRO A 318 2.30 20.17 11.66
N ASP A 319 1.00 19.90 11.63
CA ASP A 319 0.07 20.54 10.67
C ASP A 319 -0.51 21.82 11.25
N LEU A 320 0.35 22.68 11.67
CA LEU A 320 -0.07 23.93 12.22
C LEU A 320 -0.33 24.94 11.11
N SER A 321 -1.55 24.95 10.58
CA SER A 321 -2.01 26.21 10.03
C SER A 321 -2.10 27.21 11.19
N PRO A 322 -1.40 28.33 11.15
CA PRO A 322 -1.51 29.37 12.17
C PRO A 322 -2.95 29.96 12.27
N TYR A 323 -3.82 29.54 11.37
CA TYR A 323 -5.24 29.94 11.29
C TYR A 323 -6.19 28.82 11.71
N ALA A 324 -5.70 27.67 12.18
CA ALA A 324 -6.54 26.61 12.69
C ALA A 324 -7.17 27.05 14.02
N SER A 325 -8.48 26.80 14.20
CA SER A 325 -9.17 27.06 15.47
C SER A 325 -8.78 26.02 16.51
N ASP A 326 -8.98 26.34 17.79
CA ASP A 326 -8.76 25.40 18.89
C ASP A 326 -9.63 24.15 18.71
N GLU A 327 -10.89 24.31 18.27
CA GLU A 327 -11.81 23.20 17.98
C GLU A 327 -11.29 22.26 16.87
N PHE A 328 -10.65 22.81 15.84
CA PHE A 328 -10.00 22.01 14.82
C PHE A 328 -8.89 21.16 15.40
N TYR A 329 -8.12 21.77 16.29
CA TYR A 329 -6.99 21.12 16.97
C TYR A 329 -7.44 20.00 17.88
N GLU A 330 -8.43 20.29 18.74
CA GLU A 330 -9.00 19.31 19.67
C GLU A 330 -9.57 18.11 18.92
N ARG A 331 -10.31 18.36 17.84
CA ARG A 331 -10.87 17.29 16.98
C ARG A 331 -9.78 16.43 16.33
N LEU A 332 -8.73 17.07 15.81
CA LEU A 332 -7.62 16.35 15.18
C LEU A 332 -6.84 15.52 16.21
N LEU A 333 -6.57 16.09 17.36
CA LEU A 333 -5.86 15.41 18.44
C LEU A 333 -6.67 14.22 18.98
N HIS A 334 -7.97 14.43 19.20
CA HIS A 334 -8.90 13.37 19.61
C HIS A 334 -8.92 12.22 18.59
N ALA A 335 -8.98 12.54 17.30
CA ALA A 335 -9.00 11.53 16.26
C ALA A 335 -7.70 10.68 16.23
N HIS A 336 -6.54 11.31 16.44
CA HIS A 336 -5.27 10.58 16.56
C HIS A 336 -5.20 9.74 17.83
N GLN A 337 -5.65 10.26 18.97
CA GLN A 337 -5.70 9.49 20.22
C GLN A 337 -6.55 8.22 20.06
N LYS A 338 -7.74 8.35 19.45
CA LYS A 338 -8.59 7.19 19.18
C LYS A 338 -7.95 6.18 18.24
N TRP A 339 -7.25 6.66 17.23
CA TRP A 339 -6.48 5.81 16.32
C TRP A 339 -5.40 5.02 17.07
N ASP A 340 -4.60 5.70 17.86
CA ASP A 340 -3.52 5.09 18.65
C ASP A 340 -4.06 4.10 19.70
N GLU A 341 -5.21 4.42 20.34
CA GLU A 341 -5.90 3.51 21.26
C GLU A 341 -6.30 2.21 20.54
N ILE A 342 -6.80 2.27 19.31
CA ILE A 342 -7.16 1.09 18.52
C ILE A 342 -5.91 0.30 18.15
N LEU A 343 -4.88 0.97 17.64
CA LEU A 343 -3.62 0.32 17.27
C LEU A 343 -2.89 -0.33 18.46
N ALA A 344 -3.16 0.13 19.67
CA ALA A 344 -2.59 -0.43 20.89
C ALA A 344 -3.29 -1.71 21.38
N GLN A 345 -4.45 -2.06 20.85
CA GLN A 345 -5.21 -3.23 21.26
C GLN A 345 -4.53 -4.53 20.81
N ASP A 346 -4.52 -5.53 21.70
CA ASP A 346 -3.90 -6.82 21.39
C ASP A 346 -4.59 -7.53 20.23
N GLU A 347 -5.89 -7.32 20.06
CA GLU A 347 -6.67 -7.89 18.95
C GLU A 347 -6.29 -7.34 17.58
N ILE A 348 -5.75 -6.12 17.51
CA ILE A 348 -5.26 -5.52 16.27
C ILE A 348 -3.86 -6.01 15.93
N ARG A 349 -3.14 -6.55 16.89
CA ARG A 349 -1.72 -6.91 16.78
C ARG A 349 -1.52 -8.40 16.51
N LEU A 350 -0.81 -8.71 15.46
CA LEU A 350 -0.22 -10.01 15.20
C LEU A 350 1.25 -9.97 15.61
N ILE A 351 1.62 -10.71 16.62
CA ILE A 351 3.01 -10.80 17.10
C ILE A 351 3.62 -12.11 16.60
N MET A 352 4.76 -12.00 15.93
CA MET A 352 5.47 -13.15 15.35
C MET A 352 6.93 -13.17 15.74
N LYS A 353 7.43 -14.33 16.14
CA LYS A 353 8.86 -14.60 16.34
C LYS A 353 9.43 -15.24 15.07
N LEU A 354 9.89 -14.39 14.15
CA LEU A 354 10.44 -14.86 12.89
C LEU A 354 11.71 -15.66 13.07
N GLN A 355 11.82 -16.77 12.35
CA GLN A 355 12.97 -17.67 12.32
C GLN A 355 13.91 -17.29 11.16
N PRO A 356 15.21 -17.71 11.18
CA PRO A 356 16.07 -17.53 10.03
C PRO A 356 15.45 -18.12 8.76
N GLY A 357 15.37 -17.32 7.71
CA GLY A 357 14.71 -17.69 6.46
C GLY A 357 13.20 -17.45 6.40
N ASP A 358 12.57 -16.99 7.49
CA ASP A 358 11.23 -16.46 7.40
C ASP A 358 11.25 -15.10 6.70
N THR A 359 10.41 -14.95 5.71
CA THR A 359 10.20 -13.69 5.01
C THR A 359 8.74 -13.27 5.15
N VAL A 360 8.50 -12.04 5.51
CA VAL A 360 7.15 -11.48 5.50
C VAL A 360 7.01 -10.52 4.34
N VAL A 361 5.98 -10.75 3.54
CA VAL A 361 5.54 -9.84 2.46
C VAL A 361 4.33 -9.09 2.97
N VAL A 362 4.43 -7.78 3.02
CA VAL A 362 3.39 -6.90 3.57
C VAL A 362 2.91 -5.95 2.48
N ALA A 363 1.60 -5.85 2.34
CA ALA A 363 0.98 -4.76 1.58
C ALA A 363 1.05 -3.48 2.43
N ASN A 364 2.06 -2.68 2.19
CA ASN A 364 2.39 -1.50 2.98
C ASN A 364 1.25 -0.46 3.09
N GLN A 365 0.32 -0.46 2.13
CA GLN A 365 -0.86 0.42 2.15
C GLN A 365 -2.03 -0.14 2.97
N VAL A 366 -1.95 -1.38 3.43
CA VAL A 366 -3.01 -2.09 4.15
C VAL A 366 -2.58 -2.44 5.57
N CYS A 367 -1.36 -2.94 5.71
CA CYS A 367 -0.88 -3.53 6.94
C CYS A 367 0.24 -2.68 7.54
N PHE A 368 0.17 -2.49 8.85
CA PHE A 368 1.24 -1.87 9.63
C PHE A 368 2.34 -2.86 9.91
N VAL A 369 3.54 -2.32 10.02
CA VAL A 369 4.72 -3.03 10.45
C VAL A 369 5.31 -2.35 11.68
N LEU A 370 5.78 -3.16 12.62
CA LEU A 370 6.61 -2.75 13.73
C LEU A 370 7.73 -3.79 13.82
N PRO A 371 8.90 -3.54 13.23
CA PRO A 371 10.05 -4.38 13.49
C PRO A 371 10.50 -4.18 14.94
N PHE A 372 10.34 -5.21 15.77
CA PHE A 372 10.76 -5.12 17.16
C PHE A 372 12.27 -5.12 17.31
N LEU A 373 12.72 -4.32 18.21
CA LEU A 373 14.08 -4.10 18.65
C LEU A 373 14.72 -5.37 19.19
N HIS A 374 15.92 -5.60 18.77
CA HIS A 374 16.83 -6.69 19.12
C HIS A 374 16.96 -7.79 18.06
N SER A 375 16.28 -7.71 16.90
CA SER A 375 16.64 -8.58 15.78
C SER A 375 18.07 -8.26 15.37
N LYS A 376 18.93 -9.26 15.29
CA LYS A 376 20.35 -9.00 14.98
C LYS A 376 20.57 -8.65 13.53
N SER A 377 19.76 -9.16 12.59
CA SER A 377 19.95 -8.88 11.17
C SER A 377 18.76 -9.31 10.31
N PHE A 378 18.36 -8.51 9.33
CA PHE A 378 17.40 -8.88 8.31
C PHE A 378 17.65 -8.15 6.97
N PHE A 379 17.16 -8.71 5.86
CA PHE A 379 17.12 -8.08 4.54
C PHE A 379 15.75 -7.51 4.27
N VAL A 380 15.70 -6.33 3.65
CA VAL A 380 14.47 -5.65 3.25
C VAL A 380 14.49 -5.34 1.76
N ALA A 381 13.34 -5.47 1.10
CA ALA A 381 13.08 -4.97 -0.25
C ALA A 381 11.73 -4.27 -0.27
N HIS A 382 11.66 -3.20 -1.07
CA HIS A 382 10.44 -2.42 -1.30
C HIS A 382 10.01 -2.46 -2.76
#